data_74bdba79e1d1a9126e82b7f03178f0ad
#
_entry.id   74bdba79e1d1a9126e82b7f03178f0ad
#
_cell.length_a   1.000
_cell.length_b   1.000
_cell.length_c   1.000
_cell.angle_alpha   90.00
_cell.angle_beta   90.00
_cell.angle_gamma   90.00
#
_symmetry.space_group_name_H-M   'P 1'
#
loop_
_entity.id
_entity.type
_entity.pdbx_description
1 polymer ?
#
loop_
_entity_poly.entity_id
_entity_poly.type
_entity_poly.pdbx_seq_one_letter_code
_entity_poly.pdbx_strand_id
1 'polypeptide(L)'
;MKAAMRTILEHPLHPNQAALWFLGQAGYVLRSAGVAVAIDPYLSNSAAATAPEFGRLLPVPIEPENLRVDLWLVTHDHLDHLDPETIRRYPRPGGTQFVAPRLAARKLQKLGVPRGRIQRLDSGEDWTWRDLTVRGVFALPTGADVLDTTGYLLTFANGRSVYHTSDTAFTPLLLQAAPKGVEVLLVPINGKWGNLNIEQAVELTAAVGPRYVVPNHYDMMALNAENPETFRWYCQQRRLPAQCVLPTVVQPFTWD
;
A
#
# COMPACT_ATOMS: atom_id res chain seq x y z
N MET A 1 -7.07 20.84 1.53
CA MET A 1 -6.25 19.92 0.80
C MET A 1 -4.76 20.04 1.03
N LYS A 2 -4.18 21.21 0.82
CA LYS A 2 -2.89 21.55 1.46
C LYS A 2 -2.94 21.20 2.96
N ALA A 3 -4.10 21.33 3.58
CA ALA A 3 -4.33 20.98 4.98
C ALA A 3 -4.09 19.49 5.30
N ALA A 4 -4.63 18.56 4.53
CA ALA A 4 -4.49 17.12 4.82
C ALA A 4 -3.01 16.65 4.81
N MET A 5 -2.23 17.04 3.76
CA MET A 5 -0.81 16.69 3.72
C MET A 5 0.00 17.39 4.81
N ARG A 6 -0.36 18.62 5.13
CA ARG A 6 0.25 19.35 6.25
C ARG A 6 0.00 18.63 7.58
N THR A 7 -1.24 18.23 7.84
CA THR A 7 -1.59 17.46 9.05
C THR A 7 -0.79 16.14 9.12
N ILE A 8 -0.61 15.45 7.98
CA ILE A 8 0.22 14.24 7.93
C ILE A 8 1.67 14.57 8.33
N LEU A 9 2.28 15.61 7.73
CA LEU A 9 3.69 15.97 7.97
C LEU A 9 3.94 16.52 9.38
N GLU A 10 2.99 17.26 9.94
CA GLU A 10 3.08 17.89 11.25
C GLU A 10 2.59 16.97 12.40
N HIS A 11 2.02 15.78 12.07
CA HIS A 11 1.58 14.83 13.10
C HIS A 11 2.76 14.47 14.00
N PRO A 12 2.67 14.69 15.32
CA PRO A 12 3.76 14.40 16.24
C PRO A 12 4.01 12.89 16.33
N LEU A 13 5.27 12.48 16.21
CA LEU A 13 5.71 11.11 16.40
C LEU A 13 6.89 11.08 17.35
N HIS A 14 6.83 10.23 18.37
CA HIS A 14 8.01 9.95 19.17
C HIS A 14 9.04 9.13 18.37
N PRO A 15 10.33 9.15 18.73
CA PRO A 15 11.39 8.47 17.97
C PRO A 15 11.15 6.97 17.74
N ASN A 16 10.45 6.30 18.66
CA ASN A 16 10.11 4.88 18.57
C ASN A 16 8.77 4.59 17.88
N GLN A 17 8.07 5.60 17.39
CA GLN A 17 6.76 5.45 16.76
C GLN A 17 6.81 5.46 15.25
N ALA A 18 5.77 4.84 14.66
CA ALA A 18 5.39 5.01 13.27
C ALA A 18 3.89 5.32 13.19
N ALA A 19 3.48 5.92 12.07
CA ALA A 19 2.08 6.14 11.78
C ALA A 19 1.77 5.88 10.31
N LEU A 20 0.53 5.46 10.04
CA LEU A 20 -0.02 5.32 8.71
C LEU A 20 -1.29 6.17 8.53
N TRP A 21 -1.51 6.59 7.29
CA TRP A 21 -2.72 7.26 6.82
C TRP A 21 -3.22 6.53 5.58
N PHE A 22 -4.42 6.01 5.65
CA PHE A 22 -5.08 5.37 4.52
C PHE A 22 -5.59 6.44 3.54
N LEU A 23 -5.34 6.24 2.26
CA LEU A 23 -5.76 7.15 1.18
C LEU A 23 -6.94 6.61 0.37
N GLY A 24 -7.42 5.42 0.73
CA GLY A 24 -8.39 4.64 -0.02
C GLY A 24 -7.73 3.61 -0.94
N GLN A 25 -8.47 2.63 -1.41
CA GLN A 25 -8.04 1.50 -2.22
C GLN A 25 -6.92 0.71 -1.52
N ALA A 26 -5.73 0.65 -2.10
CA ALA A 26 -4.53 0.09 -1.48
C ALA A 26 -3.50 1.19 -1.10
N GLY A 27 -3.92 2.46 -1.16
CA GLY A 27 -3.05 3.62 -1.00
C GLY A 27 -2.79 4.02 0.44
N TYR A 28 -1.52 4.30 0.78
CA TYR A 28 -1.12 4.74 2.11
C TYR A 28 -0.04 5.82 2.06
N VAL A 29 0.00 6.67 3.10
CA VAL A 29 1.21 7.37 3.53
C VAL A 29 1.65 6.76 4.86
N LEU A 30 2.94 6.47 4.98
CA LEU A 30 3.58 5.99 6.20
C LEU A 30 4.61 7.02 6.66
N ARG A 31 4.75 7.22 7.97
CA ARG A 31 5.83 8.04 8.54
C ARG A 31 6.47 7.37 9.74
N SER A 32 7.80 7.38 9.76
CA SER A 32 8.60 7.00 10.92
C SER A 32 10.03 7.51 10.77
N ALA A 33 10.72 7.78 11.86
CA ALA A 33 12.14 8.13 11.89
C ALA A 33 12.54 9.24 10.87
N GLY A 34 11.67 10.23 10.69
CA GLY A 34 11.91 11.36 9.77
C GLY A 34 11.73 11.06 8.27
N VAL A 35 11.24 9.87 7.92
CA VAL A 35 10.96 9.45 6.53
C VAL A 35 9.45 9.38 6.28
N ALA A 36 9.01 9.91 5.14
CA ALA A 36 7.64 9.78 4.64
C ALA A 36 7.62 8.90 3.38
N VAL A 37 6.78 7.88 3.37
CA VAL A 37 6.66 6.89 2.30
C VAL A 37 5.23 6.86 1.79
N ALA A 38 5.01 6.93 0.47
CA ALA A 38 3.73 6.57 -0.13
C ALA A 38 3.80 5.16 -0.71
N ILE A 39 2.72 4.40 -0.58
CA ILE A 39 2.50 3.12 -1.27
C ILE A 39 1.22 3.25 -2.08
N ASP A 40 1.28 2.97 -3.37
CA ASP A 40 0.15 2.92 -4.32
C ASP A 40 -0.89 4.06 -4.18
N PRO A 41 -0.51 5.33 -4.05
CA PRO A 41 -1.46 6.41 -3.87
C PRO A 41 -2.25 6.66 -5.16
N TYR A 42 -3.52 6.24 -5.20
CA TYR A 42 -4.48 6.53 -6.26
C TYR A 42 -5.23 7.83 -5.95
N LEU A 43 -4.75 8.95 -6.52
CA LEU A 43 -5.20 10.30 -6.18
C LEU A 43 -5.87 11.02 -7.37
N SER A 44 -6.53 10.28 -8.24
CA SER A 44 -7.34 10.80 -9.33
C SER A 44 -8.65 10.00 -9.45
N ASN A 45 -9.37 10.21 -10.53
CA ASN A 45 -10.51 9.38 -10.93
C ASN A 45 -10.28 8.76 -12.32
N SER A 46 -9.01 8.51 -12.67
CA SER A 46 -8.62 8.07 -14.02
C SER A 46 -9.23 6.72 -14.41
N ALA A 47 -9.46 5.81 -13.47
CA ALA A 47 -10.05 4.52 -13.74
C ALA A 47 -11.50 4.62 -14.26
N ALA A 48 -12.25 5.68 -13.91
CA ALA A 48 -13.59 5.94 -14.46
C ALA A 48 -13.59 6.12 -15.99
N ALA A 49 -12.46 6.51 -16.57
CA ALA A 49 -12.34 6.61 -18.04
C ALA A 49 -12.28 5.23 -18.73
N THR A 50 -11.95 4.16 -18.02
CA THR A 50 -11.96 2.78 -18.52
C THR A 50 -13.40 2.25 -18.53
N ALA A 51 -14.13 2.43 -17.43
CA ALA A 51 -15.55 2.16 -17.33
C ALA A 51 -16.13 2.96 -16.15
N PRO A 52 -17.38 3.48 -16.25
CA PRO A 52 -18.00 4.29 -15.19
C PRO A 52 -18.02 3.61 -13.82
N GLU A 53 -18.11 2.28 -13.78
CA GLU A 53 -18.16 1.45 -12.59
C GLU A 53 -16.85 1.49 -11.77
N PHE A 54 -15.74 1.90 -12.39
CA PHE A 54 -14.48 2.16 -11.71
C PHE A 54 -14.36 3.59 -11.18
N GLY A 55 -15.44 4.38 -11.26
CA GLY A 55 -15.51 5.69 -10.64
C GLY A 55 -15.35 5.62 -9.13
N ARG A 56 -14.63 6.61 -8.57
CA ARG A 56 -14.44 6.73 -7.11
C ARG A 56 -15.76 7.03 -6.41
N LEU A 57 -16.03 6.32 -5.34
CA LEU A 57 -17.11 6.61 -4.38
C LEU A 57 -16.68 7.65 -3.33
N LEU A 58 -15.38 7.75 -3.08
CA LEU A 58 -14.79 8.66 -2.10
C LEU A 58 -14.04 9.80 -2.81
N PRO A 59 -14.09 11.03 -2.29
CA PRO A 59 -13.32 12.15 -2.86
C PRO A 59 -11.83 11.87 -2.79
N VAL A 60 -11.06 12.52 -3.67
CA VAL A 60 -9.59 12.49 -3.62
C VAL A 60 -9.13 13.13 -2.30
N PRO A 61 -8.44 12.40 -1.41
CA PRO A 61 -8.11 12.90 -0.07
C PRO A 61 -6.99 13.94 -0.07
N ILE A 62 -6.06 13.80 -1.01
CA ILE A 62 -4.91 14.70 -1.20
C ILE A 62 -4.72 14.89 -2.70
N GLU A 63 -4.75 16.13 -3.19
CA GLU A 63 -4.39 16.34 -4.60
C GLU A 63 -2.93 15.97 -4.86
N PRO A 64 -2.61 15.36 -5.99
CA PRO A 64 -1.26 14.92 -6.30
C PRO A 64 -0.21 16.03 -6.15
N GLU A 65 -0.55 17.27 -6.50
CA GLU A 65 0.34 18.43 -6.39
C GLU A 65 0.73 18.77 -4.95
N ASN A 66 -0.07 18.33 -4.00
CA ASN A 66 0.17 18.60 -2.57
C ASN A 66 0.87 17.43 -1.86
N LEU A 67 0.95 16.24 -2.46
CA LEU A 67 1.63 15.10 -1.86
C LEU A 67 3.13 15.40 -1.68
N ARG A 68 3.68 15.05 -0.52
CA ARG A 68 5.08 15.26 -0.14
C ARG A 68 5.59 14.01 0.54
N VAL A 69 6.40 13.24 -0.18
CA VAL A 69 7.01 12.01 0.33
C VAL A 69 8.44 11.86 -0.14
N ASP A 70 9.25 11.18 0.64
CA ASP A 70 10.64 10.88 0.32
C ASP A 70 10.74 9.66 -0.61
N LEU A 71 9.90 8.67 -0.35
CA LEU A 71 9.79 7.44 -1.14
C LEU A 71 8.37 7.25 -1.66
N TRP A 72 8.28 6.66 -2.86
CA TRP A 72 7.04 6.24 -3.48
C TRP A 72 7.19 4.80 -3.97
N LEU A 73 6.49 3.87 -3.32
CA LEU A 73 6.47 2.47 -3.70
C LEU A 73 5.26 2.19 -4.60
N VAL A 74 5.48 1.42 -5.63
CA VAL A 74 4.44 0.93 -6.55
C VAL A 74 4.50 -0.59 -6.55
N THR A 75 3.41 -1.25 -6.20
CA THR A 75 3.36 -2.71 -6.10
C THR A 75 3.25 -3.40 -7.46
N HIS A 76 2.47 -2.82 -8.39
CA HIS A 76 2.27 -3.30 -9.75
C HIS A 76 1.69 -2.18 -10.64
N ASP A 77 1.40 -2.45 -11.91
CA ASP A 77 1.09 -1.41 -12.89
C ASP A 77 -0.40 -1.25 -13.25
N HIS A 78 -1.36 -1.78 -12.46
CA HIS A 78 -2.77 -1.41 -12.57
C HIS A 78 -3.01 0.08 -12.32
N LEU A 79 -4.13 0.61 -12.86
CA LEU A 79 -4.43 2.05 -12.81
C LEU A 79 -4.64 2.58 -11.38
N ASP A 80 -5.22 1.78 -10.51
CA ASP A 80 -5.51 2.13 -9.12
C ASP A 80 -4.32 1.95 -8.15
N HIS A 81 -3.15 1.52 -8.67
CA HIS A 81 -1.87 1.43 -7.97
C HIS A 81 -0.79 2.32 -8.61
N LEU A 82 -0.68 2.30 -9.94
CA LEU A 82 0.19 3.18 -10.71
C LEU A 82 -0.65 4.06 -11.64
N ASP A 83 -1.28 5.07 -11.06
CA ASP A 83 -2.15 6.01 -11.74
C ASP A 83 -1.34 7.03 -12.57
N PRO A 84 -1.49 7.02 -13.91
CA PRO A 84 -0.78 7.96 -14.77
C PRO A 84 -1.14 9.42 -14.51
N GLU A 85 -2.37 9.72 -14.10
CA GLU A 85 -2.80 11.08 -13.81
C GLU A 85 -2.15 11.59 -12.53
N THR A 86 -2.18 10.78 -11.45
CA THR A 86 -1.49 11.10 -10.20
C THR A 86 0.01 11.33 -10.43
N ILE A 87 0.68 10.46 -11.18
CA ILE A 87 2.12 10.59 -11.45
C ILE A 87 2.44 11.86 -12.25
N ARG A 88 1.65 12.21 -13.26
CA ARG A 88 1.90 13.42 -14.08
C ARG A 88 1.68 14.71 -13.28
N ARG A 89 0.69 14.73 -12.39
CA ARG A 89 0.36 15.87 -11.54
C ARG A 89 1.28 15.99 -10.33
N TYR A 90 1.99 14.93 -9.94
CA TYR A 90 2.90 14.93 -8.82
C TYR A 90 4.18 15.71 -9.13
N PRO A 91 4.50 16.79 -8.39
CA PRO A 91 5.63 17.69 -8.73
C PRO A 91 7.02 17.12 -8.40
N ARG A 92 7.10 15.91 -7.81
CA ARG A 92 8.34 15.25 -7.38
C ARG A 92 9.24 16.14 -6.51
N PRO A 93 8.73 16.73 -5.43
CA PRO A 93 9.49 17.67 -4.62
C PRO A 93 10.69 16.98 -3.97
N GLY A 94 11.79 17.72 -3.80
CA GLY A 94 12.95 17.27 -3.05
C GLY A 94 13.65 16.03 -3.59
N GLY A 95 13.25 15.54 -4.77
CA GLY A 95 13.87 14.37 -5.38
C GLY A 95 13.37 13.04 -4.85
N THR A 96 12.05 12.89 -4.69
CA THR A 96 11.39 11.61 -4.37
C THR A 96 12.01 10.44 -5.12
N GLN A 97 12.35 9.39 -4.38
CA GLN A 97 12.80 8.11 -4.93
C GLN A 97 11.59 7.20 -5.15
N PHE A 98 11.52 6.57 -6.32
CA PHE A 98 10.48 5.58 -6.65
C PHE A 98 11.04 4.17 -6.53
N VAL A 99 10.23 3.24 -6.03
CA VAL A 99 10.57 1.81 -5.96
C VAL A 99 9.44 1.04 -6.65
N ALA A 100 9.78 0.13 -7.55
CA ALA A 100 8.77 -0.60 -8.32
C ALA A 100 9.34 -1.90 -8.92
N PRO A 101 8.52 -2.94 -9.15
CA PRO A 101 8.90 -4.09 -9.94
C PRO A 101 9.13 -3.68 -11.41
N ARG A 102 9.68 -4.59 -12.19
CA ARG A 102 10.21 -4.31 -13.53
C ARG A 102 9.25 -3.59 -14.46
N LEU A 103 7.98 -4.03 -14.57
CA LEU A 103 7.03 -3.45 -15.52
C LEU A 103 6.51 -2.10 -15.04
N ALA A 104 6.19 -1.98 -13.75
CA ALA A 104 5.81 -0.72 -13.14
C ALA A 104 6.96 0.32 -13.24
N ALA A 105 8.22 -0.09 -13.06
CA ALA A 105 9.38 0.78 -13.27
C ALA A 105 9.50 1.30 -14.71
N ARG A 106 9.22 0.45 -15.71
CA ARG A 106 9.14 0.87 -17.12
C ARG A 106 8.00 1.86 -17.38
N LYS A 107 6.83 1.63 -16.77
CA LYS A 107 5.68 2.53 -16.88
C LYS A 107 5.96 3.89 -16.23
N LEU A 108 6.61 3.92 -15.06
CA LEU A 108 7.09 5.16 -14.43
C LEU A 108 8.00 5.98 -15.34
N GLN A 109 8.96 5.32 -16.04
CA GLN A 109 9.84 6.00 -17.01
C GLN A 109 9.03 6.62 -18.17
N LYS A 110 8.06 5.88 -18.72
CA LYS A 110 7.16 6.39 -19.79
C LYS A 110 6.32 7.57 -19.30
N LEU A 111 6.01 7.63 -18.02
CA LEU A 111 5.29 8.74 -17.38
C LEU A 111 6.21 9.92 -16.99
N GLY A 112 7.49 9.88 -17.41
CA GLY A 112 8.44 10.97 -17.23
C GLY A 112 9.17 10.98 -15.87
N VAL A 113 9.14 9.90 -15.11
CA VAL A 113 9.99 9.77 -13.93
C VAL A 113 11.42 9.48 -14.38
N PRO A 114 12.42 10.29 -13.97
CA PRO A 114 13.81 10.08 -14.39
C PRO A 114 14.32 8.71 -13.94
N ARG A 115 15.04 8.00 -14.82
CA ARG A 115 15.60 6.66 -14.53
C ARG A 115 16.41 6.63 -13.23
N GLY A 116 17.21 7.66 -12.95
CA GLY A 116 18.02 7.76 -11.72
C GLY A 116 17.21 7.95 -10.44
N ARG A 117 15.88 8.11 -10.55
CA ARG A 117 14.94 8.19 -9.43
C ARG A 117 14.10 6.94 -9.27
N ILE A 118 14.38 5.89 -10.02
CA ILE A 118 13.64 4.63 -9.97
C ILE A 118 14.60 3.52 -9.53
N GLN A 119 14.36 3.00 -8.34
CA GLN A 119 14.93 1.74 -7.88
C GLN A 119 14.00 0.62 -8.35
N ARG A 120 14.50 -0.27 -9.19
CA ARG A 120 13.82 -1.52 -9.46
C ARG A 120 14.03 -2.45 -8.27
N LEU A 121 12.93 -3.06 -7.78
CA LEU A 121 12.95 -4.03 -6.68
C LEU A 121 11.91 -5.11 -6.96
N ASP A 122 12.39 -6.29 -7.29
CA ASP A 122 11.55 -7.45 -7.54
C ASP A 122 11.44 -8.32 -6.26
N SER A 123 10.55 -9.29 -6.28
CA SER A 123 10.36 -10.22 -5.16
C SER A 123 11.65 -10.97 -4.80
N GLY A 124 11.97 -11.04 -3.51
CA GLY A 124 13.18 -11.67 -2.98
C GLY A 124 14.42 -10.75 -2.94
N GLU A 125 14.30 -9.51 -3.39
CA GLU A 125 15.38 -8.53 -3.32
C GLU A 125 15.23 -7.61 -2.11
N ASP A 126 16.37 -7.15 -1.56
CA ASP A 126 16.44 -6.13 -0.52
C ASP A 126 17.09 -4.86 -1.05
N TRP A 127 16.59 -3.71 -0.62
CA TRP A 127 17.18 -2.41 -0.89
C TRP A 127 17.13 -1.52 0.34
N THR A 128 18.25 -0.89 0.66
CA THR A 128 18.34 0.07 1.75
C THR A 128 18.52 1.48 1.21
N TRP A 129 17.69 2.39 1.68
CA TRP A 129 17.76 3.80 1.33
C TRP A 129 17.76 4.64 2.61
N ARG A 130 18.86 5.38 2.82
CA ARG A 130 19.14 5.94 4.15
C ARG A 130 19.07 4.80 5.18
N ASP A 131 18.27 4.96 6.23
CA ASP A 131 18.10 3.97 7.30
C ASP A 131 16.78 3.17 7.19
N LEU A 132 16.13 3.19 6.03
CA LEU A 132 14.94 2.40 5.72
C LEU A 132 15.33 1.22 4.83
N THR A 133 15.00 0.01 5.26
CA THR A 133 15.10 -1.18 4.41
C THR A 133 13.75 -1.51 3.78
N VAL A 134 13.76 -1.77 2.48
CA VAL A 134 12.61 -2.22 1.70
C VAL A 134 12.95 -3.58 1.11
N ARG A 135 12.17 -4.61 1.45
CA ARG A 135 12.27 -5.95 0.86
C ARG A 135 11.11 -6.19 -0.07
N GLY A 136 11.39 -6.64 -1.30
CA GLY A 136 10.39 -7.21 -2.20
C GLY A 136 9.92 -8.57 -1.67
N VAL A 137 8.61 -8.73 -1.50
CA VAL A 137 7.99 -9.95 -1.00
C VAL A 137 7.15 -10.59 -2.09
N PHE A 138 7.15 -11.92 -2.15
CA PHE A 138 6.36 -12.67 -3.11
C PHE A 138 4.87 -12.26 -3.05
N ALA A 139 4.33 -11.97 -4.21
CA ALA A 139 2.91 -11.80 -4.48
C ALA A 139 2.60 -12.46 -5.84
N LEU A 140 1.41 -13.02 -5.97
CA LEU A 140 0.99 -13.68 -7.22
C LEU A 140 0.11 -12.72 -8.02
N PRO A 141 0.47 -12.37 -9.28
CA PRO A 141 -0.30 -11.47 -10.11
C PRO A 141 -1.78 -11.83 -10.20
N THR A 142 -2.63 -10.80 -10.16
CA THR A 142 -4.09 -10.91 -10.28
C THR A 142 -4.53 -10.37 -11.64
N GLY A 143 -5.60 -10.92 -12.19
CA GLY A 143 -6.06 -10.57 -13.54
C GLY A 143 -5.18 -11.21 -14.63
N ALA A 144 -5.53 -10.92 -15.90
CA ALA A 144 -4.85 -11.46 -17.08
C ALA A 144 -3.83 -10.47 -17.69
N ASP A 145 -3.76 -9.26 -17.18
CA ASP A 145 -3.04 -8.11 -17.74
C ASP A 145 -1.84 -7.65 -16.88
N VAL A 146 -1.70 -8.14 -15.64
CA VAL A 146 -0.54 -7.90 -14.79
C VAL A 146 0.42 -9.08 -14.86
N LEU A 147 1.66 -8.83 -15.26
CA LEU A 147 2.70 -9.85 -15.40
C LEU A 147 3.68 -9.89 -14.23
N ASP A 148 3.81 -8.80 -13.49
CA ASP A 148 4.59 -8.78 -12.25
C ASP A 148 3.88 -7.95 -11.17
N THR A 149 3.96 -8.44 -9.94
CA THR A 149 3.49 -7.76 -8.73
C THR A 149 4.45 -8.08 -7.60
N THR A 150 4.60 -7.15 -6.66
CA THR A 150 5.54 -7.29 -5.55
C THR A 150 4.91 -6.70 -4.29
N GLY A 151 4.80 -7.50 -3.23
CA GLY A 151 4.55 -6.99 -1.89
C GLY A 151 5.80 -6.31 -1.33
N TYR A 152 5.66 -5.47 -0.32
CA TYR A 152 6.78 -4.77 0.30
C TYR A 152 6.78 -4.91 1.82
N LEU A 153 7.88 -5.40 2.36
CA LEU A 153 8.19 -5.28 3.77
C LEU A 153 9.11 -4.07 3.97
N LEU A 154 8.62 -3.07 4.71
CA LEU A 154 9.39 -1.91 5.12
C LEU A 154 9.84 -2.09 6.56
N THR A 155 11.12 -1.79 6.83
CA THR A 155 11.67 -1.71 8.19
C THR A 155 12.36 -0.36 8.36
N PHE A 156 11.79 0.49 9.21
CA PHE A 156 12.31 1.82 9.50
C PHE A 156 13.52 1.74 10.48
N ALA A 157 14.30 2.81 10.54
CA ALA A 157 15.49 2.92 11.38
C ALA A 157 15.25 2.58 12.87
N ASN A 158 14.04 2.85 13.36
CA ASN A 158 13.63 2.54 14.74
C ASN A 158 13.07 1.13 14.92
N GLY A 159 13.17 0.26 13.91
CA GLY A 159 12.68 -1.10 13.93
C GLY A 159 11.19 -1.27 13.61
N ARG A 160 10.42 -0.17 13.43
CA ARG A 160 9.00 -0.27 13.04
C ARG A 160 8.85 -0.91 11.68
N SER A 161 7.93 -1.87 11.55
CA SER A 161 7.78 -2.66 10.33
C SER A 161 6.35 -2.67 9.80
N VAL A 162 6.24 -2.62 8.45
CA VAL A 162 4.97 -2.68 7.73
C VAL A 162 5.13 -3.63 6.54
N TYR A 163 4.24 -4.59 6.42
CA TYR A 163 4.13 -5.44 5.24
C TYR A 163 2.87 -5.08 4.46
N HIS A 164 3.04 -4.57 3.25
CA HIS A 164 1.98 -4.40 2.25
C HIS A 164 2.02 -5.57 1.27
N THR A 165 0.95 -6.35 1.20
CA THR A 165 0.94 -7.58 0.40
C THR A 165 0.93 -7.35 -1.10
N SER A 166 0.62 -6.13 -1.56
CA SER A 166 0.12 -5.85 -2.92
C SER A 166 -1.26 -6.46 -3.15
N ASP A 167 -1.80 -6.30 -4.35
CA ASP A 167 -2.82 -7.18 -4.88
C ASP A 167 -2.18 -8.53 -5.14
N THR A 168 -2.78 -9.60 -4.66
CA THR A 168 -2.23 -10.94 -4.77
C THR A 168 -3.31 -12.00 -4.80
N ALA A 169 -3.13 -13.01 -5.65
CA ALA A 169 -3.95 -14.21 -5.62
C ALA A 169 -3.51 -15.15 -4.47
N PHE A 170 -4.45 -15.92 -3.98
CA PHE A 170 -4.19 -16.89 -2.92
C PHE A 170 -3.43 -18.12 -3.45
N THR A 171 -2.40 -18.51 -2.73
CA THR A 171 -1.65 -19.75 -2.96
C THR A 171 -0.96 -20.18 -1.68
N PRO A 172 -0.74 -21.50 -1.44
CA PRO A 172 0.06 -21.96 -0.31
C PRO A 172 1.47 -21.35 -0.27
N LEU A 173 2.06 -21.06 -1.44
CA LEU A 173 3.36 -20.39 -1.52
C LEU A 173 3.33 -18.98 -0.93
N LEU A 174 2.23 -18.24 -1.08
CA LEU A 174 2.06 -16.92 -0.45
C LEU A 174 2.18 -17.02 1.07
N LEU A 175 1.53 -18.02 1.69
CA LEU A 175 1.58 -18.24 3.13
C LEU A 175 2.99 -18.60 3.63
N GLN A 176 3.75 -19.35 2.83
CA GLN A 176 5.12 -19.77 3.14
C GLN A 176 6.11 -18.59 3.00
N ALA A 177 5.98 -17.83 1.91
CA ALA A 177 6.89 -16.75 1.57
C ALA A 177 6.64 -15.46 2.37
N ALA A 178 5.43 -15.30 2.95
CA ALA A 178 5.07 -14.12 3.72
C ALA A 178 5.99 -13.92 4.93
N PRO A 179 6.48 -12.69 5.19
CA PRO A 179 7.28 -12.38 6.37
C PRO A 179 6.47 -12.64 7.65
N LYS A 180 7.16 -13.08 8.70
CA LYS A 180 6.52 -13.44 9.98
C LYS A 180 6.77 -12.37 11.03
N GLY A 181 5.79 -12.20 11.93
CA GLY A 181 5.95 -11.34 13.10
C GLY A 181 6.14 -9.86 12.78
N VAL A 182 5.63 -9.39 11.64
CA VAL A 182 5.64 -7.96 11.30
C VAL A 182 4.70 -7.19 12.24
N GLU A 183 4.95 -5.90 12.45
CA GLU A 183 4.06 -5.14 13.33
C GLU A 183 2.73 -4.82 12.65
N VAL A 184 2.74 -4.36 11.41
CA VAL A 184 1.53 -4.01 10.67
C VAL A 184 1.48 -4.78 9.35
N LEU A 185 0.36 -5.46 9.11
CA LEU A 185 0.02 -6.10 7.84
C LEU A 185 -1.07 -5.27 7.13
N LEU A 186 -0.84 -4.88 5.88
CA LEU A 186 -1.81 -4.24 4.99
C LEU A 186 -2.23 -5.27 3.93
N VAL A 187 -3.52 -5.66 3.90
CA VAL A 187 -3.99 -6.81 3.13
C VAL A 187 -5.30 -6.53 2.38
N PRO A 188 -5.41 -6.86 1.07
CA PRO A 188 -6.65 -6.71 0.33
C PRO A 188 -7.70 -7.72 0.80
N ILE A 189 -8.99 -7.33 0.77
CA ILE A 189 -10.11 -8.16 1.19
C ILE A 189 -11.24 -8.26 0.16
N ASN A 190 -11.11 -7.59 -0.99
CA ASN A 190 -12.19 -7.42 -1.97
C ASN A 190 -12.62 -8.71 -2.68
N GLY A 191 -11.78 -9.75 -2.77
CA GLY A 191 -12.12 -11.03 -3.40
C GLY A 191 -12.48 -10.93 -4.89
N LYS A 192 -12.11 -9.84 -5.56
CA LYS A 192 -12.42 -9.60 -6.97
C LYS A 192 -11.17 -9.75 -7.82
N TRP A 193 -11.35 -10.09 -9.09
CA TRP A 193 -10.29 -10.22 -10.10
C TRP A 193 -9.09 -11.06 -9.66
N GLY A 194 -9.31 -12.05 -8.77
CA GLY A 194 -8.27 -12.93 -8.26
C GLY A 194 -7.61 -12.46 -6.97
N ASN A 195 -7.96 -11.29 -6.45
CA ASN A 195 -7.49 -10.82 -5.13
C ASN A 195 -7.99 -11.72 -3.99
N LEU A 196 -7.31 -11.65 -2.86
CA LEU A 196 -7.72 -12.33 -1.63
C LEU A 196 -9.15 -11.93 -1.25
N ASN A 197 -9.99 -12.91 -0.99
CA ASN A 197 -11.25 -12.69 -0.27
C ASN A 197 -10.99 -12.62 1.24
N ILE A 198 -12.04 -12.30 2.00
CA ILE A 198 -11.95 -12.14 3.46
C ILE A 198 -11.34 -13.37 4.14
N GLU A 199 -11.79 -14.59 3.79
CA GLU A 199 -11.31 -15.83 4.42
C GLU A 199 -9.82 -16.07 4.15
N GLN A 200 -9.40 -15.85 2.91
CA GLN A 200 -8.00 -15.97 2.47
C GLN A 200 -7.10 -14.90 3.12
N ALA A 201 -7.62 -13.66 3.27
CA ALA A 201 -6.92 -12.59 3.97
C ALA A 201 -6.74 -12.91 5.47
N VAL A 202 -7.74 -13.53 6.10
CA VAL A 202 -7.65 -14.02 7.49
C VAL A 202 -6.63 -15.15 7.60
N GLU A 203 -6.57 -16.06 6.63
CA GLU A 203 -5.59 -17.15 6.60
C GLU A 203 -4.15 -16.59 6.45
N LEU A 204 -3.95 -15.62 5.56
CA LEU A 204 -2.66 -14.94 5.43
C LEU A 204 -2.31 -14.17 6.72
N THR A 205 -3.28 -13.50 7.36
CA THR A 205 -3.06 -12.82 8.64
C THR A 205 -2.60 -13.80 9.71
N ALA A 206 -3.22 -14.99 9.80
CA ALA A 206 -2.80 -16.04 10.72
C ALA A 206 -1.36 -16.53 10.41
N ALA A 207 -1.03 -16.67 9.13
CA ALA A 207 0.30 -17.12 8.71
C ALA A 207 1.41 -16.09 8.97
N VAL A 208 1.12 -14.80 8.83
CA VAL A 208 2.05 -13.69 9.10
C VAL A 208 2.22 -13.46 10.60
N GLY A 209 1.14 -13.55 11.38
CA GLY A 209 1.13 -13.27 12.82
C GLY A 209 1.49 -11.83 13.17
N PRO A 210 0.87 -10.80 12.53
CA PRO A 210 1.20 -9.41 12.80
C PRO A 210 0.64 -8.95 14.15
N ARG A 211 1.18 -7.85 14.71
CA ARG A 211 0.57 -7.17 15.86
C ARG A 211 -0.74 -6.47 15.45
N TYR A 212 -0.75 -5.82 14.28
CA TYR A 212 -1.91 -5.14 13.73
C TYR A 212 -2.18 -5.60 12.29
N VAL A 213 -3.44 -5.75 11.93
CA VAL A 213 -3.85 -5.99 10.55
C VAL A 213 -4.82 -4.91 10.09
N VAL A 214 -4.59 -4.36 8.91
CA VAL A 214 -5.37 -3.29 8.30
C VAL A 214 -5.88 -3.80 6.96
N PRO A 215 -7.19 -4.05 6.82
CA PRO A 215 -7.75 -4.40 5.52
C PRO A 215 -7.72 -3.21 4.55
N ASN A 216 -7.58 -3.50 3.27
CA ASN A 216 -7.62 -2.52 2.20
C ASN A 216 -8.31 -3.04 0.95
N HIS A 217 -8.28 -2.27 -0.12
CA HIS A 217 -8.84 -2.59 -1.44
C HIS A 217 -10.36 -2.83 -1.39
N TYR A 218 -11.10 -1.99 -0.68
CA TYR A 218 -12.56 -2.04 -0.54
C TYR A 218 -13.16 -0.63 -0.57
N ASP A 219 -14.43 -0.52 -0.93
CA ASP A 219 -15.28 0.68 -0.87
C ASP A 219 -14.76 1.94 -1.59
N MET A 220 -13.71 1.84 -2.39
CA MET A 220 -13.24 2.93 -3.24
C MET A 220 -14.06 3.02 -4.54
N MET A 221 -14.44 1.88 -5.09
CA MET A 221 -15.23 1.72 -6.31
C MET A 221 -16.39 0.78 -6.01
N ALA A 222 -17.57 0.98 -6.65
CA ALA A 222 -18.75 0.14 -6.39
C ALA A 222 -18.47 -1.36 -6.62
N LEU A 223 -17.65 -1.68 -7.63
CA LEU A 223 -17.27 -3.06 -7.95
C LEU A 223 -16.34 -3.70 -6.90
N ASN A 224 -15.70 -2.90 -6.05
CA ASN A 224 -14.81 -3.35 -4.97
C ASN A 224 -15.49 -3.35 -3.60
N ALA A 225 -16.80 -3.08 -3.53
CA ALA A 225 -17.50 -3.02 -2.26
C ALA A 225 -17.33 -4.35 -1.49
N GLU A 226 -16.83 -4.23 -0.26
CA GLU A 226 -16.68 -5.33 0.69
C GLU A 226 -16.78 -4.77 2.12
N ASN A 227 -17.32 -5.56 3.05
CA ASN A 227 -17.49 -5.10 4.41
C ASN A 227 -16.28 -5.42 5.30
N PRO A 228 -15.45 -4.43 5.67
CA PRO A 228 -14.27 -4.66 6.51
C PRO A 228 -14.61 -5.14 7.92
N GLU A 229 -15.85 -4.90 8.41
CA GLU A 229 -16.31 -5.43 9.69
C GLU A 229 -16.44 -6.96 9.64
N THR A 230 -16.80 -7.53 8.49
CA THR A 230 -16.82 -8.98 8.28
C THR A 230 -15.41 -9.55 8.43
N PHE A 231 -14.40 -8.91 7.86
CA PHE A 231 -13.00 -9.31 8.02
C PHE A 231 -12.57 -9.27 9.51
N ARG A 232 -12.90 -8.18 10.22
CA ARG A 232 -12.62 -8.04 11.65
C ARG A 232 -13.29 -9.14 12.47
N TRP A 233 -14.55 -9.45 12.16
CA TRP A 233 -15.30 -10.52 12.80
C TRP A 233 -14.66 -11.89 12.59
N TYR A 234 -14.23 -12.22 11.36
CA TYR A 234 -13.53 -13.49 11.08
C TYR A 234 -12.20 -13.59 11.84
N CYS A 235 -11.41 -12.51 11.92
CA CYS A 235 -10.19 -12.49 12.74
C CYS A 235 -10.48 -12.84 14.21
N GLN A 236 -11.56 -12.27 14.76
CA GLN A 236 -12.00 -12.55 16.14
C GLN A 236 -12.48 -14.00 16.29
N GLN A 237 -13.30 -14.52 15.38
CA GLN A 237 -13.76 -15.93 15.42
C GLN A 237 -12.59 -16.92 15.35
N ARG A 238 -11.58 -16.61 14.56
CA ARG A 238 -10.34 -17.41 14.50
C ARG A 238 -9.40 -17.16 15.69
N ARG A 239 -9.78 -16.26 16.61
CA ARG A 239 -8.96 -15.88 17.79
C ARG A 239 -7.53 -15.48 17.42
N LEU A 240 -7.37 -14.77 16.31
CA LEU A 240 -6.07 -14.28 15.94
C LEU A 240 -5.57 -13.25 16.96
N PRO A 241 -4.28 -13.29 17.33
CA PRO A 241 -3.72 -12.31 18.27
C PRO A 241 -3.63 -10.90 17.67
N ALA A 242 -3.69 -10.79 16.34
CA ALA A 242 -3.62 -9.53 15.62
C ALA A 242 -4.81 -8.62 15.93
N GLN A 243 -4.55 -7.37 16.29
CA GLN A 243 -5.59 -6.36 16.40
C GLN A 243 -5.98 -5.88 15.00
N CYS A 244 -7.24 -6.08 14.60
CA CYS A 244 -7.77 -5.53 13.36
C CYS A 244 -8.09 -4.04 13.50
N VAL A 245 -7.42 -3.22 12.71
CA VAL A 245 -7.60 -1.77 12.65
C VAL A 245 -8.33 -1.42 11.35
N LEU A 246 -9.52 -0.85 11.44
CA LEU A 246 -10.26 -0.35 10.28
C LEU A 246 -9.87 1.11 10.04
N PRO A 247 -9.17 1.41 8.95
CA PRO A 247 -8.63 2.74 8.74
C PRO A 247 -9.72 3.72 8.29
N THR A 248 -9.68 4.93 8.81
CA THR A 248 -10.43 6.07 8.26
C THR A 248 -9.52 6.87 7.34
N VAL A 249 -10.04 7.30 6.19
CA VAL A 249 -9.26 8.06 5.20
C VAL A 249 -8.64 9.30 5.84
N VAL A 250 -7.32 9.45 5.67
CA VAL A 250 -6.49 10.57 6.20
C VAL A 250 -6.49 10.71 7.73
N GLN A 251 -7.02 9.75 8.48
CA GLN A 251 -6.85 9.73 9.94
C GLN A 251 -5.60 8.90 10.29
N PRO A 252 -4.77 9.36 11.27
CA PRO A 252 -3.58 8.62 11.66
C PRO A 252 -3.94 7.37 12.47
N PHE A 253 -3.29 6.27 12.16
CA PHE A 253 -3.09 5.16 13.08
C PHE A 253 -1.61 5.14 13.48
N THR A 254 -1.33 5.31 14.76
CA THR A 254 0.04 5.38 15.33
C THR A 254 0.31 4.15 16.19
N TRP A 255 1.52 3.60 16.08
CA TRP A 255 1.98 2.47 16.91
C TRP A 255 3.44 2.65 17.35
N ASP A 256 3.83 1.92 18.39
CA ASP A 256 5.15 1.89 19.03
C ASP A 256 5.63 0.45 19.25
#